data_7f7dbccce67e155412483c9aa0b8b4cd
#
_entry.id   7f7dbccce67e155412483c9aa0b8b4cd
#
_cell.length_a   1.000
_cell.length_b   1.000
_cell.length_c   1.000
_cell.angle_alpha   90.00
_cell.angle_beta   90.00
_cell.angle_gamma   90.00
#
_symmetry.space_group_name_H-M   'P 1'
#
loop_
_entity.id
_entity.type
_entity.pdbx_description
1 polymer ?
#
loop_
_entity_poly.entity_id
_entity_poly.type
_entity_poly.pdbx_seq_one_letter_code
_entity_poly.pdbx_strand_id
1 'polypeptide(L)'
;DEISMLSGEFFDMADQVLRHIRRNSAPFGGMQVVCSGDFFQLPPVTREGNAYRYAFESEAWVRLNPIVCYLTEQYRHEGSAFLGILSAIRNRNVTPEVQSLLSDRNNIGPKNAENITRLFTHNRDVDAMNEEHLAKLKGEEKVFLMQSAGRPQHVESLMRGCLAPESLTLKEEAEVMFVKNDHGGQYVNGTQGTVVGFKARGPVVKTRAGKTIHAEPASWKREEDGKVLAEITQVPLRLAWAITVHKSQGMTLDEAEMDLSQCFVPGQGYVALSRVRSLEGLYLKGFNTMALCVDERIAIADGAFRKRSQLAKERLALLAPHDLGLKHKAFILACGGSAEPIKKQANQNKRNKKDTLEETQELFEKGVTLVEVAIKRGLVVSTIITHAEKLLQSGARLDFQYLSPEKELLPVLLEAVAKHGFTKLAPVRYY
;
A
#
# COMPACT_ATOMS: atom_id res chain seq x y z
N ASP A 1 11.72 -5.11 0.03
CA ASP A 1 11.44 -3.69 0.19
C ASP A 1 11.81 -3.24 1.61
N GLU A 2 12.12 -1.94 1.82
CA GLU A 2 12.52 -1.36 3.11
C GLU A 2 13.66 -2.13 3.80
N ILE A 3 14.73 -2.41 3.05
CA ILE A 3 15.89 -3.21 3.51
C ILE A 3 16.57 -2.63 4.76
N SER A 4 16.42 -1.33 5.04
CA SER A 4 16.97 -0.69 6.24
C SER A 4 16.44 -1.28 7.54
N MET A 5 15.19 -1.77 7.54
CA MET A 5 14.53 -2.35 8.70
C MET A 5 14.85 -3.84 8.91
N LEU A 6 15.50 -4.48 7.95
CA LEU A 6 15.90 -5.88 8.05
C LEU A 6 17.26 -6.00 8.71
N SER A 7 17.35 -6.75 9.82
CA SER A 7 18.64 -6.96 10.48
C SER A 7 19.53 -7.90 9.68
N GLY A 8 20.85 -7.76 9.85
CA GLY A 8 21.85 -8.62 9.24
C GLY A 8 21.67 -10.09 9.63
N GLU A 9 21.23 -10.37 10.85
CA GLU A 9 20.95 -11.72 11.35
C GLU A 9 19.79 -12.36 10.56
N PHE A 10 18.70 -11.60 10.31
CA PHE A 10 17.59 -12.08 9.50
C PHE A 10 17.98 -12.30 8.05
N PHE A 11 18.82 -11.43 7.50
CA PHE A 11 19.32 -11.57 6.13
C PHE A 11 20.22 -12.81 5.98
N ASP A 12 21.09 -13.07 6.95
CA ASP A 12 21.93 -14.28 7.03
C ASP A 12 21.07 -15.55 7.16
N MET A 13 20.05 -15.52 8.03
CA MET A 13 19.11 -16.62 8.21
C MET A 13 18.34 -16.93 6.93
N ALA A 14 17.86 -15.91 6.22
CA ALA A 14 17.15 -16.09 4.95
C ALA A 14 18.03 -16.77 3.88
N ASP A 15 19.31 -16.36 3.78
CA ASP A 15 20.28 -17.01 2.90
C ASP A 15 20.47 -18.48 3.27
N GLN A 16 20.69 -18.77 4.56
CA GLN A 16 20.92 -20.15 5.03
C GLN A 16 19.73 -21.05 4.73
N VAL A 17 18.50 -20.60 5.03
CA VAL A 17 17.27 -21.35 4.80
C VAL A 17 17.08 -21.65 3.31
N LEU A 18 17.25 -20.64 2.46
CA LEU A 18 17.09 -20.82 1.01
C LEU A 18 18.14 -21.74 0.41
N ARG A 19 19.40 -21.65 0.85
CA ARG A 19 20.47 -22.59 0.44
C ARG A 19 20.14 -24.02 0.86
N HIS A 20 19.62 -24.21 2.06
CA HIS A 20 19.26 -25.54 2.57
C HIS A 20 18.08 -26.13 1.79
N ILE A 21 16.99 -25.40 1.63
CA ILE A 21 15.77 -25.87 0.94
C ILE A 21 16.07 -26.20 -0.52
N ARG A 22 16.81 -25.33 -1.22
CA ARG A 22 17.15 -25.51 -2.64
C ARG A 22 18.33 -26.45 -2.87
N ARG A 23 18.99 -26.93 -1.80
CA ARG A 23 20.21 -27.77 -1.87
C ARG A 23 21.27 -27.16 -2.81
N ASN A 24 21.43 -25.85 -2.74
CA ASN A 24 22.34 -25.09 -3.59
C ASN A 24 23.16 -24.12 -2.71
N SER A 25 24.49 -24.24 -2.79
CA SER A 25 25.43 -23.44 -1.99
C SER A 25 25.60 -21.99 -2.48
N ALA A 26 25.09 -21.67 -3.68
CA ALA A 26 25.08 -20.29 -4.18
C ALA A 26 24.26 -19.37 -3.24
N PRO A 27 24.57 -18.06 -3.18
CA PRO A 27 23.83 -17.12 -2.37
C PRO A 27 22.32 -17.24 -2.59
N PHE A 28 21.54 -17.31 -1.49
CA PHE A 28 20.09 -17.50 -1.49
C PHE A 28 19.63 -18.73 -2.30
N GLY A 29 20.45 -19.80 -2.32
CA GLY A 29 20.15 -20.99 -3.09
C GLY A 29 20.11 -20.77 -4.61
N GLY A 30 20.84 -19.76 -5.11
CA GLY A 30 20.89 -19.38 -6.53
C GLY A 30 19.65 -18.59 -7.00
N MET A 31 18.84 -18.08 -6.07
CA MET A 31 17.73 -17.19 -6.42
C MET A 31 18.22 -15.76 -6.66
N GLN A 32 17.57 -15.06 -7.59
CA GLN A 32 17.76 -13.62 -7.71
C GLN A 32 17.14 -12.91 -6.53
N VAL A 33 17.93 -12.04 -5.88
CA VAL A 33 17.48 -11.21 -4.76
C VAL A 33 17.50 -9.75 -5.20
N VAL A 34 16.37 -9.06 -5.05
CA VAL A 34 16.24 -7.63 -5.27
C VAL A 34 15.91 -6.98 -3.93
N CYS A 35 16.81 -6.10 -3.50
CA CYS A 35 16.61 -5.30 -2.28
C CYS A 35 16.35 -3.86 -2.65
N SER A 36 15.35 -3.23 -2.03
CA SER A 36 15.09 -1.81 -2.18
C SER A 36 14.91 -1.14 -0.82
N GLY A 37 15.27 0.14 -0.71
CA GLY A 37 15.12 0.94 0.51
C GLY A 37 16.18 2.02 0.64
N ASP A 38 16.15 2.69 1.77
CA ASP A 38 17.08 3.78 2.12
C ASP A 38 17.61 3.56 3.54
N PHE A 39 18.89 3.21 3.67
CA PHE A 39 19.48 2.94 4.97
C PHE A 39 19.52 4.16 5.90
N PHE A 40 19.39 5.39 5.39
CA PHE A 40 19.24 6.57 6.23
C PHE A 40 17.88 6.66 6.93
N GLN A 41 16.92 5.83 6.54
CA GLN A 41 15.63 5.72 7.21
C GLN A 41 15.77 4.88 8.49
N LEU A 42 14.64 4.32 8.96
CA LEU A 42 14.62 3.62 10.24
C LEU A 42 15.51 2.37 10.24
N PRO A 43 16.31 2.18 11.29
CA PRO A 43 17.11 0.97 11.49
C PRO A 43 16.24 -0.24 11.85
N PRO A 44 16.82 -1.46 11.88
CA PRO A 44 16.15 -2.64 12.40
C PRO A 44 15.64 -2.43 13.81
N VAL A 45 14.41 -2.88 14.08
CA VAL A 45 13.84 -2.84 15.43
C VAL A 45 14.44 -3.97 16.25
N THR A 46 15.11 -3.63 17.34
CA THR A 46 15.67 -4.59 18.31
C THR A 46 14.91 -4.50 19.63
N ARG A 47 14.93 -5.61 20.40
CA ARG A 47 14.52 -5.56 21.80
C ARG A 47 15.54 -4.73 22.58
N GLU A 48 15.07 -4.00 23.59
CA GLU A 48 15.88 -3.05 24.36
C GLU A 48 17.28 -3.59 24.69
N GLY A 49 18.30 -2.79 24.35
CA GLY A 49 19.71 -3.05 24.71
C GLY A 49 20.50 -3.94 23.76
N ASN A 50 19.91 -4.56 22.75
CA ASN A 50 20.66 -5.40 21.83
C ASN A 50 21.22 -4.57 20.65
N ALA A 51 22.53 -4.71 20.41
CA ALA A 51 23.15 -4.21 19.17
C ALA A 51 22.56 -4.94 17.96
N TYR A 52 22.38 -4.21 16.87
CA TYR A 52 21.95 -4.76 15.58
C TYR A 52 23.02 -4.54 14.52
N ARG A 53 23.05 -5.43 13.54
CA ARG A 53 23.76 -5.24 12.27
C ARG A 53 22.76 -4.87 11.19
N TYR A 54 23.14 -3.97 10.31
CA TYR A 54 22.39 -3.72 9.10
C TYR A 54 22.51 -4.89 8.12
N ALA A 55 21.58 -5.04 7.19
CA ALA A 55 21.66 -6.09 6.19
C ALA A 55 22.97 -6.05 5.38
N PHE A 56 23.52 -4.86 5.11
CA PHE A 56 24.79 -4.72 4.39
C PHE A 56 26.03 -5.14 5.21
N GLU A 57 25.90 -5.30 6.52
CA GLU A 57 26.95 -5.78 7.43
C GLU A 57 26.91 -7.31 7.59
N SER A 58 25.95 -7.99 6.95
CA SER A 58 25.80 -9.45 7.06
C SER A 58 26.76 -10.21 6.16
N GLU A 59 27.02 -11.47 6.50
CA GLU A 59 27.80 -12.37 5.66
C GLU A 59 27.08 -12.69 4.33
N ALA A 60 25.75 -12.81 4.38
CA ALA A 60 24.94 -13.06 3.23
C ALA A 60 25.05 -11.92 2.20
N TRP A 61 25.12 -10.66 2.66
CA TRP A 61 25.33 -9.51 1.79
C TRP A 61 26.70 -9.56 1.11
N VAL A 62 27.74 -9.90 1.87
CA VAL A 62 29.10 -10.05 1.30
C VAL A 62 29.13 -11.15 0.26
N ARG A 63 28.54 -12.32 0.55
CA ARG A 63 28.46 -13.44 -0.41
C ARG A 63 27.62 -13.10 -1.64
N LEU A 64 26.48 -12.44 -1.46
CA LEU A 64 25.58 -12.02 -2.54
C LEU A 64 26.27 -11.02 -3.46
N ASN A 65 27.11 -10.14 -2.90
CA ASN A 65 27.80 -9.07 -3.62
C ASN A 65 26.87 -8.33 -4.61
N PRO A 66 25.76 -7.73 -4.15
CA PRO A 66 24.72 -7.22 -5.03
C PRO A 66 25.23 -6.07 -5.90
N ILE A 67 24.69 -5.98 -7.12
CA ILE A 67 24.86 -4.78 -7.94
C ILE A 67 24.07 -3.66 -7.29
N VAL A 68 24.73 -2.55 -6.99
CA VAL A 68 24.08 -1.38 -6.39
C VAL A 68 23.58 -0.47 -7.49
N CYS A 69 22.30 -0.11 -7.45
CA CYS A 69 21.68 0.89 -8.31
C CYS A 69 21.22 2.06 -7.43
N TYR A 70 21.95 3.17 -7.45
CA TYR A 70 21.64 4.35 -6.66
C TYR A 70 20.69 5.26 -7.43
N LEU A 71 19.49 5.51 -6.87
CA LEU A 71 18.51 6.40 -7.48
C LEU A 71 18.88 7.86 -7.18
N THR A 72 18.97 8.69 -8.21
CA THR A 72 19.42 10.08 -8.12
C THR A 72 18.29 11.08 -8.35
N GLU A 73 17.20 10.68 -8.99
CA GLU A 73 16.06 11.54 -9.25
C GLU A 73 15.04 11.46 -8.11
N GLN A 74 14.53 12.61 -7.72
CA GLN A 74 13.53 12.72 -6.66
C GLN A 74 12.24 13.34 -7.20
N TYR A 75 11.11 12.68 -6.89
CA TYR A 75 9.78 13.10 -7.34
C TYR A 75 8.83 13.42 -6.16
N ARG A 76 9.28 13.23 -4.92
CA ARG A 76 8.44 13.42 -3.73
C ARG A 76 8.44 14.84 -3.22
N HIS A 77 9.61 15.50 -3.21
CA HIS A 77 9.79 16.75 -2.51
C HIS A 77 9.84 17.91 -3.50
N GLU A 78 9.24 19.02 -3.09
CA GLU A 78 9.22 20.27 -3.82
C GLU A 78 10.10 21.32 -3.09
N GLY A 79 10.79 22.16 -3.86
CA GLY A 79 11.64 23.24 -3.33
C GLY A 79 13.07 22.81 -3.01
N SER A 80 14.03 23.60 -3.51
CA SER A 80 15.47 23.36 -3.35
C SER A 80 15.95 23.49 -1.89
N ALA A 81 15.34 24.39 -1.11
CA ALA A 81 15.69 24.61 0.30
C ALA A 81 15.41 23.39 1.15
N PHE A 82 14.24 22.76 0.97
CA PHE A 82 13.87 21.56 1.73
C PHE A 82 14.74 20.35 1.37
N LEU A 83 15.01 20.16 0.08
CA LEU A 83 15.96 19.15 -0.38
C LEU A 83 17.37 19.39 0.18
N GLY A 84 17.77 20.67 0.31
CA GLY A 84 19.02 21.07 0.95
C GLY A 84 19.11 20.61 2.41
N ILE A 85 18.03 20.81 3.19
CA ILE A 85 17.93 20.36 4.58
C ILE A 85 18.08 18.83 4.68
N LEU A 86 17.29 18.08 3.90
CA LEU A 86 17.35 16.62 3.91
C LEU A 86 18.73 16.10 3.49
N SER A 87 19.35 16.73 2.49
CA SER A 87 20.70 16.39 2.05
C SER A 87 21.76 16.70 3.11
N ALA A 88 21.63 17.83 3.82
CA ALA A 88 22.53 18.20 4.91
C ALA A 88 22.49 17.16 6.05
N ILE A 89 21.31 16.68 6.42
CA ILE A 89 21.14 15.62 7.43
C ILE A 89 21.81 14.32 6.95
N ARG A 90 21.53 13.88 5.71
CA ARG A 90 22.14 12.66 5.15
C ARG A 90 23.68 12.74 5.10
N ASN A 91 24.20 13.87 4.73
CA ASN A 91 25.65 14.10 4.60
C ASN A 91 26.32 14.43 5.95
N ARG A 92 25.58 14.45 7.08
CA ARG A 92 26.06 14.82 8.41
C ARG A 92 26.70 16.24 8.43
N ASN A 93 26.20 17.12 7.60
CA ASN A 93 26.65 18.49 7.46
C ASN A 93 25.51 19.47 7.79
N VAL A 94 24.99 19.36 9.01
CA VAL A 94 23.93 20.25 9.49
C VAL A 94 24.57 21.53 10.01
N THR A 95 24.54 22.57 9.17
CA THR A 95 25.09 23.90 9.48
C THR A 95 24.12 24.72 10.35
N PRO A 96 24.57 25.79 11.01
CA PRO A 96 23.70 26.70 11.75
C PRO A 96 22.55 27.26 10.91
N GLU A 97 22.77 27.47 9.64
CA GLU A 97 21.76 27.98 8.69
C GLU A 97 20.65 26.94 8.50
N VAL A 98 21.00 25.65 8.36
CA VAL A 98 20.02 24.54 8.27
C VAL A 98 19.21 24.42 9.56
N GLN A 99 19.86 24.57 10.73
CA GLN A 99 19.18 24.58 12.02
C GLN A 99 18.23 25.77 12.15
N SER A 100 18.65 26.97 11.68
CA SER A 100 17.81 28.16 11.67
C SER A 100 16.55 27.96 10.83
N LEU A 101 16.70 27.44 9.59
CA LEU A 101 15.56 27.16 8.71
C LEU A 101 14.54 26.19 9.34
N LEU A 102 15.00 25.19 10.08
CA LEU A 102 14.12 24.29 10.82
C LEU A 102 13.51 24.97 12.04
N SER A 103 14.30 25.78 12.76
CA SER A 103 13.82 26.53 13.94
C SER A 103 12.77 27.57 13.58
N ASP A 104 12.87 28.17 12.41
CA ASP A 104 11.85 29.11 11.91
C ASP A 104 10.48 28.40 11.76
N ARG A 105 10.49 27.08 11.52
CA ARG A 105 9.25 26.29 11.44
C ARG A 105 8.62 25.99 12.81
N ASN A 106 9.35 26.13 13.92
CA ASN A 106 8.79 25.96 15.28
C ASN A 106 7.79 27.06 15.65
N ASN A 107 7.91 28.24 15.05
CA ASN A 107 7.09 29.41 15.39
C ASN A 107 5.89 29.58 14.46
N ILE A 108 5.76 28.71 13.47
CA ILE A 108 4.67 28.76 12.50
C ILE A 108 3.67 27.69 12.84
N GLY A 109 2.48 28.10 13.27
CA GLY A 109 1.36 27.18 13.48
C GLY A 109 0.64 26.84 12.17
N PRO A 110 0.05 25.64 12.08
CA PRO A 110 -0.75 25.26 10.92
C PRO A 110 -1.99 26.14 10.79
N LYS A 111 -2.37 26.45 9.55
CA LYS A 111 -3.57 27.26 9.26
C LYS A 111 -4.85 26.57 9.74
N ASN A 112 -4.88 25.24 9.75
CA ASN A 112 -5.97 24.38 10.19
C ASN A 112 -5.46 23.41 11.28
N ALA A 113 -5.27 23.92 12.50
CA ALA A 113 -4.69 23.16 13.61
C ALA A 113 -5.53 21.92 14.01
N GLU A 114 -6.83 21.92 13.74
CA GLU A 114 -7.74 20.82 14.08
C GLU A 114 -7.57 19.60 13.13
N ASN A 115 -7.24 19.84 11.87
CA ASN A 115 -7.25 18.81 10.81
C ASN A 115 -5.86 18.43 10.32
N ILE A 116 -4.79 18.93 10.96
CA ILE A 116 -3.43 18.56 10.57
C ILE A 116 -3.02 17.21 11.18
N THR A 117 -2.35 16.39 10.38
CA THR A 117 -1.77 15.15 10.88
C THR A 117 -0.56 15.43 11.75
N ARG A 118 -0.54 14.85 12.95
CA ARG A 118 0.57 14.97 13.90
C ARG A 118 1.44 13.72 13.87
N LEU A 119 2.76 13.94 13.71
CA LEU A 119 3.74 12.85 13.73
C LEU A 119 4.44 12.80 15.10
N PHE A 120 4.37 11.65 15.74
CA PHE A 120 5.00 11.37 17.03
C PHE A 120 6.07 10.31 16.94
N THR A 121 7.02 10.35 17.86
CA THR A 121 8.08 9.35 17.99
C THR A 121 7.60 8.07 18.66
N HIS A 122 6.54 8.12 19.49
CA HIS A 122 6.04 7.00 20.31
C HIS A 122 4.56 6.69 20.02
N ASN A 123 4.18 5.39 20.12
CA ASN A 123 2.80 4.94 19.86
C ASN A 123 1.81 5.44 20.91
N ARG A 124 2.20 5.49 22.19
CA ARG A 124 1.32 5.84 23.32
C ARG A 124 0.67 7.21 23.12
N ASP A 125 1.44 8.18 22.64
CA ASP A 125 0.96 9.54 22.43
C ASP A 125 -0.03 9.62 21.26
N VAL A 126 0.15 8.75 20.26
CA VAL A 126 -0.72 8.66 19.08
C VAL A 126 -2.10 8.13 19.42
N ASP A 127 -2.17 7.03 20.16
CA ASP A 127 -3.45 6.38 20.49
C ASP A 127 -4.27 7.29 21.40
N ALA A 128 -3.65 7.86 22.47
CA ALA A 128 -4.31 8.81 23.37
C ALA A 128 -4.85 10.04 22.63
N MET A 129 -4.07 10.62 21.72
CA MET A 129 -4.49 11.79 20.96
C MET A 129 -5.64 11.47 20.00
N ASN A 130 -5.59 10.35 19.30
CA ASN A 130 -6.67 9.96 18.39
C ASN A 130 -7.98 9.69 19.15
N GLU A 131 -7.90 9.04 20.32
CA GLU A 131 -9.07 8.81 21.19
C GLU A 131 -9.64 10.13 21.74
N GLU A 132 -8.77 11.04 22.21
CA GLU A 132 -9.18 12.35 22.70
C GLU A 132 -9.90 13.18 21.61
N HIS A 133 -9.35 13.20 20.39
CA HIS A 133 -9.98 13.93 19.28
C HIS A 133 -11.32 13.29 18.88
N LEU A 134 -11.39 11.97 18.81
CA LEU A 134 -12.64 11.25 18.51
C LEU A 134 -13.71 11.51 19.57
N ALA A 135 -13.33 11.55 20.85
CA ALA A 135 -14.26 11.81 21.95
C ALA A 135 -14.86 13.24 21.90
N LYS A 136 -14.10 14.23 21.39
CA LYS A 136 -14.56 15.62 21.22
C LYS A 136 -15.59 15.79 20.10
N LEU A 137 -15.63 14.89 19.14
CA LEU A 137 -16.61 14.96 18.05
C LEU A 137 -18.01 14.62 18.56
N LYS A 138 -18.97 15.38 18.06
CA LYS A 138 -20.39 15.13 18.29
C LYS A 138 -20.90 14.04 17.33
N GLY A 139 -21.95 13.34 17.72
CA GLY A 139 -22.59 12.34 16.88
C GLY A 139 -22.43 10.91 17.38
N GLU A 140 -23.07 9.99 16.66
CA GLU A 140 -23.10 8.56 16.99
C GLU A 140 -21.80 7.87 16.62
N GLU A 141 -21.30 7.05 17.53
CA GLU A 141 -20.14 6.20 17.26
C GLU A 141 -20.55 4.98 16.42
N LYS A 142 -19.77 4.72 15.36
CA LYS A 142 -19.90 3.49 14.58
C LYS A 142 -18.65 2.66 14.71
N VAL A 143 -18.83 1.42 15.17
CA VAL A 143 -17.75 0.47 15.41
C VAL A 143 -17.73 -0.56 14.30
N PHE A 144 -16.55 -0.71 13.67
CA PHE A 144 -16.26 -1.71 12.65
C PHE A 144 -15.31 -2.73 13.23
N LEU A 145 -15.75 -3.98 13.36
CA LEU A 145 -14.94 -5.07 13.89
C LEU A 145 -14.28 -5.85 12.76
N MET A 146 -13.02 -6.17 12.93
CA MET A 146 -12.26 -7.01 12.02
C MET A 146 -12.82 -8.42 12.04
N GLN A 147 -13.11 -8.95 10.87
CA GLN A 147 -13.48 -10.35 10.70
C GLN A 147 -12.24 -11.16 10.32
N SER A 148 -12.12 -12.37 10.81
CA SER A 148 -11.00 -13.24 10.51
C SER A 148 -11.46 -14.66 10.19
N ALA A 149 -10.74 -15.32 9.27
CA ALA A 149 -10.92 -16.71 8.91
C ALA A 149 -9.59 -17.39 8.69
N GLY A 150 -9.46 -18.67 9.06
CA GLY A 150 -8.26 -19.46 8.91
C GLY A 150 -7.67 -19.90 10.24
N ARG A 151 -6.44 -20.48 10.19
CA ARG A 151 -5.77 -20.99 11.41
C ARG A 151 -5.28 -19.82 12.26
N PRO A 152 -5.43 -19.88 13.62
CA PRO A 152 -5.08 -18.77 14.52
C PRO A 152 -3.70 -18.18 14.31
N GLN A 153 -2.67 -19.01 14.14
CA GLN A 153 -1.29 -18.56 13.93
C GLN A 153 -1.12 -17.71 12.66
N HIS A 154 -1.82 -18.05 11.57
CA HIS A 154 -1.76 -17.29 10.33
C HIS A 154 -2.58 -16.00 10.42
N VAL A 155 -3.73 -16.05 11.09
CA VAL A 155 -4.57 -14.87 11.39
C VAL A 155 -3.77 -13.87 12.22
N GLU A 156 -3.15 -14.31 13.33
CA GLU A 156 -2.33 -13.45 14.18
C GLU A 156 -1.16 -12.80 13.42
N SER A 157 -0.52 -13.57 12.52
CA SER A 157 0.53 -13.03 11.65
C SER A 157 0.03 -11.95 10.69
N LEU A 158 -1.20 -12.12 10.14
CA LEU A 158 -1.83 -11.10 9.29
C LEU A 158 -2.21 -9.86 10.09
N MET A 159 -2.76 -10.01 11.29
CA MET A 159 -3.16 -8.92 12.17
C MET A 159 -1.97 -8.06 12.58
N ARG A 160 -0.83 -8.68 12.92
CA ARG A 160 0.42 -7.96 13.24
C ARG A 160 0.93 -7.10 12.08
N GLY A 161 0.73 -7.54 10.84
CA GLY A 161 1.12 -6.80 9.63
C GLY A 161 0.07 -5.82 9.11
N CYS A 162 -1.15 -5.84 9.67
CA CYS A 162 -2.25 -4.99 9.24
C CYS A 162 -2.23 -3.65 9.97
N LEU A 163 -2.27 -2.56 9.22
CA LEU A 163 -2.35 -1.20 9.78
C LEU A 163 -3.77 -0.81 10.20
N ALA A 164 -4.81 -1.49 9.71
CA ALA A 164 -6.18 -1.30 10.16
C ALA A 164 -6.36 -1.90 11.58
N PRO A 165 -7.01 -1.19 12.51
CA PRO A 165 -7.22 -1.69 13.87
C PRO A 165 -8.25 -2.83 13.89
N GLU A 166 -8.16 -3.71 14.88
CA GLU A 166 -9.13 -4.80 15.10
C GLU A 166 -10.54 -4.25 15.37
N SER A 167 -10.61 -3.17 16.14
CA SER A 167 -11.83 -2.41 16.40
C SER A 167 -11.61 -0.97 15.94
N LEU A 168 -12.30 -0.56 14.90
CA LEU A 168 -12.26 0.79 14.36
C LEU A 168 -13.53 1.54 14.75
N THR A 169 -13.40 2.50 15.68
CA THR A 169 -14.49 3.40 16.06
C THR A 169 -14.38 4.70 15.28
N LEU A 170 -15.46 5.13 14.64
CA LEU A 170 -15.53 6.35 13.84
C LEU A 170 -16.79 7.15 14.18
N LYS A 171 -16.70 8.46 14.01
CA LYS A 171 -17.82 9.42 13.98
C LYS A 171 -17.77 10.22 12.68
N GLU A 172 -18.85 10.90 12.34
CA GLU A 172 -18.78 11.96 11.32
C GLU A 172 -17.76 13.00 11.73
N GLU A 173 -17.09 13.62 10.76
CA GLU A 173 -15.99 14.56 10.92
C GLU A 173 -14.68 13.94 11.46
N ALA A 174 -14.61 12.62 11.66
CA ALA A 174 -13.35 11.96 12.03
C ALA A 174 -12.32 12.06 10.91
N GLU A 175 -11.11 12.49 11.26
CA GLU A 175 -9.95 12.46 10.37
C GLU A 175 -9.43 11.04 10.26
N VAL A 176 -9.33 10.55 9.03
CA VAL A 176 -8.95 9.16 8.74
C VAL A 176 -7.93 9.08 7.62
N MET A 177 -7.26 7.95 7.58
CA MET A 177 -6.30 7.62 6.53
C MET A 177 -6.55 6.21 6.02
N PHE A 178 -6.47 6.03 4.70
CA PHE A 178 -6.48 4.71 4.08
C PHE A 178 -5.17 3.98 4.34
N VAL A 179 -5.26 2.71 4.73
CA VAL A 179 -4.11 1.86 5.11
C VAL A 179 -3.86 0.71 4.13
N LYS A 180 -4.43 0.81 2.95
CA LYS A 180 -4.27 -0.17 1.88
C LYS A 180 -4.37 0.54 0.53
N ASN A 181 -3.75 -0.03 -0.52
CA ASN A 181 -3.98 0.41 -1.88
C ASN A 181 -5.28 -0.20 -2.41
N ASP A 182 -6.10 0.62 -3.05
CA ASP A 182 -7.29 0.14 -3.75
C ASP A 182 -6.92 -0.45 -5.12
N HIS A 183 -7.49 -1.61 -5.45
CA HIS A 183 -7.29 -2.23 -6.76
C HIS A 183 -7.89 -1.41 -7.92
N GLY A 184 -8.94 -0.63 -7.64
CA GLY A 184 -9.57 0.29 -8.60
C GLY A 184 -8.86 1.64 -8.72
N GLY A 185 -7.78 1.87 -7.96
CA GLY A 185 -7.01 3.12 -7.99
C GLY A 185 -7.75 4.33 -7.41
N GLN A 186 -8.77 4.12 -6.59
CA GLN A 186 -9.51 5.23 -5.98
C GLN A 186 -8.73 5.91 -4.87
N TYR A 187 -7.91 5.15 -4.14
CA TYR A 187 -7.03 5.61 -3.07
C TYR A 187 -5.77 4.73 -2.99
N VAL A 188 -4.77 5.25 -2.33
CA VAL A 188 -3.53 4.55 -1.99
C VAL A 188 -3.29 4.60 -0.49
N ASN A 189 -2.41 3.75 0.01
CA ASN A 189 -1.97 3.79 1.41
C ASN A 189 -1.41 5.18 1.74
N GLY A 190 -1.90 5.78 2.82
CA GLY A 190 -1.58 7.15 3.20
C GLY A 190 -2.55 8.23 2.69
N THR A 191 -3.52 7.89 1.82
CA THR A 191 -4.56 8.86 1.40
C THR A 191 -5.37 9.29 2.61
N GLN A 192 -5.40 10.60 2.88
CA GLN A 192 -6.09 11.21 4.02
C GLN A 192 -7.43 11.80 3.61
N GLY A 193 -8.34 11.87 4.58
CA GLY A 193 -9.66 12.50 4.41
C GLY A 193 -10.47 12.50 5.68
N THR A 194 -11.63 13.12 5.59
CA THR A 194 -12.59 13.29 6.69
C THR A 194 -13.82 12.41 6.43
N VAL A 195 -14.35 11.76 7.45
CA VAL A 195 -15.61 10.99 7.36
C VAL A 195 -16.77 11.99 7.24
N VAL A 196 -17.50 11.91 6.13
CA VAL A 196 -18.64 12.79 5.84
C VAL A 196 -19.99 12.08 5.97
N GLY A 197 -20.00 10.84 6.42
CA GLY A 197 -21.20 10.06 6.67
C GLY A 197 -20.93 8.57 6.58
N PHE A 198 -21.99 7.77 6.73
CA PHE A 198 -21.93 6.32 6.74
C PHE A 198 -22.96 5.74 5.78
N LYS A 199 -22.61 4.64 5.11
CA LYS A 199 -23.49 3.79 4.32
C LYS A 199 -23.53 2.38 4.92
N ALA A 200 -24.40 1.52 4.42
CA ALA A 200 -24.59 0.17 4.93
C ALA A 200 -23.30 -0.66 5.06
N ARG A 201 -22.32 -0.45 4.16
CA ARG A 201 -21.09 -1.25 4.11
C ARG A 201 -19.82 -0.53 4.57
N GLY A 202 -19.93 0.71 5.05
CA GLY A 202 -18.76 1.44 5.52
C GLY A 202 -18.91 2.95 5.51
N PRO A 203 -17.89 3.67 5.98
CA PRO A 203 -17.90 5.13 6.01
C PRO A 203 -17.71 5.73 4.61
N VAL A 204 -18.20 6.94 4.44
CA VAL A 204 -17.97 7.77 3.27
C VAL A 204 -16.91 8.80 3.65
N VAL A 205 -15.79 8.79 2.94
CA VAL A 205 -14.64 9.65 3.22
C VAL A 205 -14.49 10.68 2.11
N LYS A 206 -14.43 11.95 2.46
CA LYS A 206 -14.03 13.02 1.55
C LYS A 206 -12.52 13.23 1.70
N THR A 207 -11.76 12.89 0.66
CA THR A 207 -10.30 13.04 0.67
C THR A 207 -9.89 14.51 0.64
N ARG A 208 -8.65 14.81 1.03
CA ARG A 208 -8.09 16.18 0.95
C ARG A 208 -8.05 16.71 -0.49
N ALA A 209 -7.94 15.83 -1.48
CA ALA A 209 -8.07 16.18 -2.90
C ALA A 209 -9.52 16.44 -3.35
N GLY A 210 -10.51 16.41 -2.43
CA GLY A 210 -11.92 16.69 -2.69
C GLY A 210 -12.73 15.51 -3.24
N LYS A 211 -12.11 14.35 -3.47
CA LYS A 211 -12.79 13.15 -3.96
C LYS A 211 -13.57 12.48 -2.81
N THR A 212 -14.81 12.09 -3.08
CA THR A 212 -15.63 11.32 -2.11
C THR A 212 -15.53 9.83 -2.42
N ILE A 213 -15.15 9.03 -1.41
CA ILE A 213 -14.90 7.60 -1.53
C ILE A 213 -15.76 6.86 -0.49
N HIS A 214 -16.44 5.80 -0.91
CA HIS A 214 -17.09 4.87 0.00
C HIS A 214 -16.07 3.80 0.39
N ALA A 215 -15.61 3.83 1.64
CA ALA A 215 -14.60 2.91 2.17
C ALA A 215 -15.26 1.60 2.60
N GLU A 216 -15.43 0.68 1.67
CA GLU A 216 -15.93 -0.67 1.95
C GLU A 216 -14.86 -1.55 2.60
N PRO A 217 -15.25 -2.59 3.38
CA PRO A 217 -14.32 -3.56 3.94
C PRO A 217 -13.42 -4.18 2.86
N ALA A 218 -12.15 -4.26 3.16
CA ALA A 218 -11.13 -4.85 2.30
C ALA A 218 -10.48 -6.05 3.00
N SER A 219 -10.04 -7.04 2.22
CA SER A 219 -9.44 -8.27 2.76
C SER A 219 -7.92 -8.26 2.62
N TRP A 220 -7.22 -8.73 3.65
CA TRP A 220 -5.82 -9.12 3.61
C TRP A 220 -5.75 -10.63 3.70
N LYS A 221 -5.02 -11.27 2.77
CA LYS A 221 -4.94 -12.71 2.63
C LYS A 221 -3.52 -13.20 2.80
N ARG A 222 -3.38 -14.35 3.41
CA ARG A 222 -2.17 -15.16 3.36
C ARG A 222 -2.45 -16.37 2.48
N GLU A 223 -1.77 -16.42 1.37
CA GLU A 223 -1.90 -17.50 0.39
C GLU A 223 -0.60 -18.29 0.31
N GLU A 224 -0.72 -19.61 0.15
CA GLU A 224 0.39 -20.52 -0.08
C GLU A 224 -0.09 -21.59 -1.08
N ASP A 225 0.67 -21.80 -2.14
CA ASP A 225 0.34 -22.73 -3.23
C ASP A 225 -1.08 -22.56 -3.80
N GLY A 226 -1.53 -21.31 -3.93
CA GLY A 226 -2.86 -20.97 -4.44
C GLY A 226 -4.01 -21.23 -3.47
N LYS A 227 -3.71 -21.60 -2.20
CA LYS A 227 -4.71 -21.79 -1.15
C LYS A 227 -4.65 -20.65 -0.14
N VAL A 228 -5.81 -20.10 0.19
CA VAL A 228 -5.92 -19.10 1.26
C VAL A 228 -5.79 -19.80 2.61
N LEU A 229 -4.72 -19.53 3.34
CA LEU A 229 -4.46 -20.07 4.68
C LEU A 229 -5.15 -19.28 5.79
N ALA A 230 -5.23 -17.97 5.59
CA ALA A 230 -5.95 -17.06 6.46
C ALA A 230 -6.37 -15.80 5.70
N GLU A 231 -7.43 -15.19 6.17
CA GLU A 231 -7.97 -13.94 5.67
C GLU A 231 -8.46 -13.09 6.84
N ILE A 232 -8.18 -11.80 6.81
CA ILE A 232 -8.79 -10.81 7.68
C ILE A 232 -9.48 -9.76 6.82
N THR A 233 -10.64 -9.30 7.27
CA THR A 233 -11.44 -8.29 6.56
C THR A 233 -11.78 -7.15 7.50
N GLN A 234 -11.46 -5.93 7.11
CA GLN A 234 -11.73 -4.72 7.87
C GLN A 234 -11.92 -3.54 6.93
N VAL A 235 -12.59 -2.49 7.38
CA VAL A 235 -12.57 -1.19 6.70
C VAL A 235 -11.11 -0.72 6.64
N PRO A 236 -10.56 -0.40 5.44
CA PRO A 236 -9.15 -0.09 5.28
C PRO A 236 -8.80 1.33 5.74
N LEU A 237 -9.23 1.70 6.93
CA LEU A 237 -9.05 3.02 7.54
C LEU A 237 -8.46 2.91 8.94
N ARG A 238 -7.86 4.01 9.37
CA ARG A 238 -7.48 4.29 10.75
C ARG A 238 -7.68 5.77 11.04
N LEU A 239 -7.79 6.14 12.32
CA LEU A 239 -7.75 7.54 12.74
C LEU A 239 -6.40 8.17 12.36
N ALA A 240 -6.41 9.43 11.95
CA ALA A 240 -5.27 10.11 11.35
C ALA A 240 -5.00 11.53 11.90
N TRP A 241 -5.53 11.90 13.06
CA TRP A 241 -5.08 13.12 13.75
C TRP A 241 -3.63 12.99 14.23
N ALA A 242 -3.25 11.76 14.62
CA ALA A 242 -1.89 11.43 15.00
C ALA A 242 -1.46 10.08 14.42
N ILE A 243 -0.19 9.99 14.01
CA ILE A 243 0.47 8.76 13.56
C ILE A 243 1.91 8.74 14.06
N THR A 244 2.51 7.55 14.20
CA THR A 244 3.94 7.48 14.53
C THR A 244 4.82 7.65 13.31
N VAL A 245 6.05 8.14 13.51
CA VAL A 245 7.08 8.23 12.47
C VAL A 245 7.28 6.87 11.79
N HIS A 246 7.31 5.77 12.56
CA HIS A 246 7.43 4.41 12.01
C HIS A 246 6.28 4.05 11.06
N LYS A 247 5.04 4.32 11.47
CA LYS A 247 3.86 4.01 10.65
C LYS A 247 3.69 4.97 9.47
N SER A 248 4.38 6.13 9.48
CA SER A 248 4.40 7.07 8.35
C SER A 248 5.41 6.71 7.26
N GLN A 249 6.26 5.70 7.49
CA GLN A 249 7.24 5.25 6.49
C GLN A 249 6.53 4.83 5.19
N GLY A 250 7.09 5.20 4.05
CA GLY A 250 6.45 5.00 2.75
C GLY A 250 5.34 5.99 2.36
N MET A 251 4.85 6.80 3.31
CA MET A 251 3.80 7.80 3.04
C MET A 251 4.37 9.13 2.54
N THR A 252 3.49 9.93 1.91
CA THR A 252 3.76 11.33 1.56
C THR A 252 2.62 12.19 2.10
N LEU A 253 2.96 13.23 2.86
CA LEU A 253 2.03 14.15 3.47
C LEU A 253 2.20 15.53 2.84
N ASP A 254 1.10 16.20 2.52
CA ASP A 254 1.16 17.57 2.01
C ASP A 254 1.57 18.52 3.13
N GLU A 255 1.06 18.28 4.36
CA GLU A 255 1.42 19.01 5.57
C GLU A 255 1.39 18.10 6.80
N ALA A 256 2.25 18.37 7.78
CA ALA A 256 2.26 17.68 9.06
C ALA A 256 2.86 18.55 10.18
N GLU A 257 2.29 18.41 11.38
CA GLU A 257 2.87 18.91 12.62
C GLU A 257 3.71 17.81 13.27
N MET A 258 4.94 18.12 13.67
CA MET A 258 5.88 17.13 14.19
C MET A 258 6.47 17.61 15.51
N ASP A 259 6.52 16.72 16.50
CA ASP A 259 7.35 16.88 17.68
C ASP A 259 8.51 15.87 17.61
N LEU A 260 9.68 16.39 17.30
CA LEU A 260 10.92 15.61 17.17
C LEU A 260 11.85 15.81 18.39
N SER A 261 11.37 16.44 19.48
CA SER A 261 12.13 16.66 20.72
C SER A 261 12.46 15.36 21.46
N GLN A 262 11.69 14.30 21.20
CA GLN A 262 11.85 12.98 21.80
C GLN A 262 12.44 11.94 20.84
N CYS A 263 13.12 12.36 19.75
CA CYS A 263 13.84 11.42 18.90
C CYS A 263 14.92 10.70 19.70
N PHE A 264 14.98 9.38 19.57
CA PHE A 264 15.86 8.51 20.39
C PHE A 264 16.75 7.57 19.56
N VAL A 265 16.51 7.48 18.24
CA VAL A 265 17.37 6.72 17.31
C VAL A 265 17.79 7.59 16.12
N PRO A 266 19.01 7.39 15.60
CA PRO A 266 19.45 8.06 14.37
C PRO A 266 18.51 7.71 13.19
N GLY A 267 18.29 8.67 12.30
CA GLY A 267 17.41 8.52 11.14
C GLY A 267 15.93 8.80 11.41
N GLN A 268 15.47 8.75 12.67
CA GLN A 268 14.05 8.95 13.00
C GLN A 268 13.55 10.33 12.56
N GLY A 269 14.31 11.39 12.85
CA GLY A 269 13.96 12.74 12.41
C GLY A 269 14.06 12.90 10.90
N TYR A 270 15.07 12.30 10.25
CA TYR A 270 15.16 12.28 8.80
C TYR A 270 13.92 11.62 8.16
N VAL A 271 13.47 10.48 8.70
CA VAL A 271 12.23 9.83 8.21
C VAL A 271 11.04 10.76 8.38
N ALA A 272 10.85 11.36 9.56
CA ALA A 272 9.72 12.26 9.80
C ALA A 272 9.73 13.44 8.84
N LEU A 273 10.83 14.17 8.74
CA LEU A 273 10.98 15.30 7.84
C LEU A 273 10.74 14.90 6.37
N SER A 274 11.28 13.76 5.95
CA SER A 274 11.11 13.26 4.57
C SER A 274 9.68 12.83 4.24
N ARG A 275 8.74 12.84 5.17
CA ARG A 275 7.33 12.54 4.88
C ARG A 275 6.61 13.71 4.25
N VAL A 276 7.00 14.93 4.55
CA VAL A 276 6.34 16.14 4.04
C VAL A 276 6.87 16.49 2.67
N ARG A 277 5.98 16.96 1.79
CA ARG A 277 6.31 17.29 0.40
C ARG A 277 7.18 18.54 0.28
N SER A 278 6.92 19.54 1.11
CA SER A 278 7.62 20.84 1.07
C SER A 278 7.89 21.41 2.47
N LEU A 279 8.78 22.40 2.53
CA LEU A 279 9.09 23.10 3.77
C LEU A 279 7.87 23.88 4.31
N GLU A 280 7.02 24.39 3.44
CA GLU A 280 5.81 25.14 3.78
C GLU A 280 4.78 24.26 4.52
N GLY A 281 4.72 22.98 4.19
CA GLY A 281 3.86 22.01 4.85
C GLY A 281 4.42 21.45 6.16
N LEU A 282 5.66 21.81 6.52
CA LEU A 282 6.31 21.39 7.75
C LEU A 282 6.00 22.36 8.91
N TYR A 283 5.41 21.83 9.99
CA TYR A 283 5.20 22.55 11.26
C TYR A 283 5.91 21.79 12.37
N LEU A 284 6.86 22.43 13.05
CA LEU A 284 7.65 21.80 14.12
C LEU A 284 7.18 22.34 15.48
N LYS A 285 7.01 21.47 16.46
CA LYS A 285 6.89 21.83 17.88
C LYS A 285 8.22 21.90 18.58
N GLY A 286 9.18 21.11 18.09
CA GLY A 286 10.53 21.06 18.60
C GLY A 286 11.32 19.93 17.95
N PHE A 287 12.62 19.98 18.10
CA PHE A 287 13.52 18.89 17.72
C PHE A 287 14.74 18.88 18.63
N ASN A 288 15.30 17.69 18.84
CA ASN A 288 16.57 17.52 19.55
C ASN A 288 17.74 17.23 18.56
N THR A 289 18.93 17.17 19.06
CA THR A 289 20.11 16.87 18.23
C THR A 289 20.00 15.51 17.54
N MET A 290 19.38 14.50 18.19
CA MET A 290 19.19 13.16 17.63
C MET A 290 18.31 13.16 16.37
N ALA A 291 17.32 14.07 16.30
CA ALA A 291 16.48 14.21 15.12
C ALA A 291 17.25 14.59 13.84
N LEU A 292 18.41 15.27 14.00
CA LEU A 292 19.27 15.69 12.89
C LEU A 292 20.46 14.73 12.68
N CYS A 293 20.51 13.64 13.43
CA CYS A 293 21.58 12.64 13.34
C CYS A 293 21.18 11.47 12.44
N VAL A 294 22.17 10.98 11.70
CA VAL A 294 22.14 9.69 10.99
C VAL A 294 23.28 8.82 11.46
N ASP A 295 23.11 7.49 11.39
CA ASP A 295 24.13 6.54 11.82
C ASP A 295 25.39 6.68 10.96
N GLU A 296 26.55 6.76 11.61
CA GLU A 296 27.84 6.93 10.94
C GLU A 296 28.19 5.74 10.04
N ARG A 297 27.84 4.51 10.47
CA ARG A 297 28.05 3.31 9.68
C ARG A 297 27.38 3.41 8.31
N ILE A 298 26.17 4.03 8.28
CA ILE A 298 25.42 4.24 7.06
C ILE A 298 26.09 5.29 6.18
N ALA A 299 26.59 6.39 6.76
CA ALA A 299 27.26 7.43 5.98
C ALA A 299 28.53 6.88 5.29
N ILE A 300 29.27 6.02 5.96
CA ILE A 300 30.43 5.32 5.39
C ILE A 300 29.99 4.36 4.26
N ALA A 301 28.96 3.53 4.53
CA ALA A 301 28.46 2.58 3.57
C ALA A 301 27.85 3.26 2.32
N ASP A 302 27.17 4.40 2.49
CA ASP A 302 26.58 5.18 1.39
C ASP A 302 27.64 5.64 0.37
N GLY A 303 28.79 6.10 0.86
CA GLY A 303 29.91 6.45 -0.01
C GLY A 303 30.38 5.27 -0.87
N ALA A 304 30.46 4.08 -0.27
CA ALA A 304 30.79 2.83 -0.99
C ALA A 304 29.69 2.44 -1.98
N PHE A 305 28.41 2.57 -1.61
CA PHE A 305 27.28 2.28 -2.49
C PHE A 305 27.23 3.20 -3.71
N ARG A 306 27.43 4.50 -3.53
CA ARG A 306 27.52 5.47 -4.63
C ARG A 306 28.63 5.10 -5.61
N LYS A 307 29.82 4.80 -5.09
CA LYS A 307 30.96 4.37 -5.91
C LYS A 307 30.66 3.08 -6.68
N ARG A 308 30.09 2.07 -6.02
CA ARG A 308 29.69 0.80 -6.65
C ARG A 308 28.61 1.01 -7.72
N SER A 309 27.65 1.87 -7.48
CA SER A 309 26.61 2.21 -8.46
C SER A 309 27.20 2.89 -9.68
N GLN A 310 28.11 3.82 -9.49
CA GLN A 310 28.78 4.50 -10.61
C GLN A 310 29.60 3.50 -11.47
N LEU A 311 30.38 2.63 -10.83
CA LEU A 311 31.13 1.57 -11.53
C LEU A 311 30.19 0.58 -12.26
N ALA A 312 29.05 0.24 -11.67
CA ALA A 312 28.06 -0.62 -12.32
C ALA A 312 27.46 0.05 -13.56
N LYS A 313 27.12 1.35 -13.45
CA LYS A 313 26.62 2.15 -14.58
C LYS A 313 27.63 2.21 -15.73
N GLU A 314 28.89 2.46 -15.42
CA GLU A 314 29.97 2.48 -16.42
C GLU A 314 30.14 1.12 -17.11
N ARG A 315 30.15 0.03 -16.32
CA ARG A 315 30.23 -1.34 -16.87
C ARG A 315 29.06 -1.67 -17.78
N LEU A 316 27.84 -1.29 -17.39
CA LEU A 316 26.64 -1.55 -18.19
C LEU A 316 26.63 -0.73 -19.47
N ALA A 317 27.13 0.50 -19.44
CA ALA A 317 27.24 1.38 -20.61
C ALA A 317 28.21 0.84 -21.68
N LEU A 318 29.19 0.02 -21.28
CA LEU A 318 30.13 -0.64 -22.22
C LEU A 318 29.53 -1.85 -22.94
N LEU A 319 28.39 -2.35 -22.47
CA LEU A 319 27.72 -3.50 -23.11
C LEU A 319 26.99 -3.07 -24.39
N ALA A 320 27.31 -3.68 -25.50
CA ALA A 320 26.55 -3.46 -26.72
C ALA A 320 25.07 -3.91 -26.50
N PRO A 321 24.09 -3.20 -27.08
CA PRO A 321 22.67 -3.55 -26.92
C PRO A 321 22.36 -5.02 -27.30
N HIS A 322 23.07 -5.56 -28.30
CA HIS A 322 22.96 -6.95 -28.72
C HIS A 322 23.38 -7.91 -27.59
N ASP A 323 24.55 -7.69 -26.98
CA ASP A 323 25.08 -8.52 -25.90
C ASP A 323 24.24 -8.47 -24.65
N LEU A 324 23.67 -7.30 -24.35
CA LEU A 324 22.71 -7.13 -23.28
C LEU A 324 21.45 -7.96 -23.55
N GLY A 325 20.94 -7.96 -24.78
CA GLY A 325 19.80 -8.75 -25.20
C GLY A 325 20.07 -10.27 -25.07
N LEU A 326 21.25 -10.73 -25.40
CA LEU A 326 21.66 -12.15 -25.22
C LEU A 326 21.72 -12.53 -23.75
N LYS A 327 22.28 -11.68 -22.89
CA LYS A 327 22.32 -11.90 -21.42
C LYS A 327 20.93 -11.95 -20.82
N HIS A 328 20.03 -11.05 -21.21
CA HIS A 328 18.63 -11.06 -20.75
C HIS A 328 17.93 -12.37 -21.15
N LYS A 329 18.09 -12.81 -22.41
CA LYS A 329 17.52 -14.07 -22.88
C LYS A 329 18.06 -15.26 -22.09
N ALA A 330 19.38 -15.34 -21.92
CA ALA A 330 20.02 -16.40 -21.16
C ALA A 330 19.51 -16.44 -19.71
N PHE A 331 19.36 -15.29 -19.07
CA PHE A 331 18.83 -15.18 -17.71
C PHE A 331 17.38 -15.66 -17.63
N ILE A 332 16.50 -15.17 -18.52
CA ILE A 332 15.09 -15.57 -18.56
C ILE A 332 14.96 -17.09 -18.71
N LEU A 333 15.72 -17.69 -19.61
CA LEU A 333 15.74 -19.17 -19.83
C LEU A 333 16.25 -19.92 -18.59
N ALA A 334 17.30 -19.41 -17.95
CA ALA A 334 17.85 -20.02 -16.74
C ALA A 334 16.85 -19.99 -15.56
N CYS A 335 15.96 -18.99 -15.53
CA CYS A 335 14.86 -18.88 -14.56
C CYS A 335 13.61 -19.69 -14.94
N GLY A 336 13.65 -20.47 -16.02
CA GLY A 336 12.49 -21.24 -16.50
C GLY A 336 11.44 -20.43 -17.26
N GLY A 337 11.77 -19.18 -17.63
CA GLY A 337 10.92 -18.31 -18.43
C GLY A 337 11.08 -18.55 -19.94
N SER A 338 10.29 -17.87 -20.76
CA SER A 338 10.40 -17.84 -22.21
C SER A 338 11.06 -16.55 -22.67
N ALA A 339 12.14 -16.69 -23.45
CA ALA A 339 12.82 -15.55 -24.09
C ALA A 339 12.12 -15.06 -25.37
N GLU A 340 11.16 -15.83 -25.87
CA GLU A 340 10.28 -15.31 -26.89
C GLU A 340 9.42 -14.21 -26.29
N PRO A 341 9.27 -13.04 -26.98
CA PRO A 341 8.25 -12.11 -26.56
C PRO A 341 6.99 -12.95 -26.44
N ILE A 342 6.34 -12.88 -25.26
CA ILE A 342 4.94 -13.29 -25.18
C ILE A 342 4.36 -12.51 -26.35
N LYS A 343 4.19 -13.20 -27.49
CA LYS A 343 3.24 -12.72 -28.48
C LYS A 343 2.06 -12.50 -27.59
N LYS A 344 1.81 -11.20 -27.21
CA LYS A 344 0.48 -10.85 -26.72
C LYS A 344 -0.30 -11.59 -27.73
N GLN A 345 -0.87 -12.71 -27.34
CA GLN A 345 -1.92 -13.28 -28.13
C GLN A 345 -2.82 -12.07 -28.24
N ALA A 346 -2.47 -11.27 -29.25
CA ALA A 346 -3.35 -10.26 -29.77
C ALA A 346 -4.52 -11.12 -29.97
N ASN A 347 -5.34 -11.08 -28.88
CA ASN A 347 -6.46 -11.97 -28.75
C ASN A 347 -6.83 -12.36 -30.15
N GLN A 348 -6.44 -13.58 -30.63
CA GLN A 348 -7.09 -14.19 -31.77
C GLN A 348 -8.57 -14.45 -31.43
N ASN A 349 -8.99 -14.04 -30.27
CA ASN A 349 -10.27 -13.49 -29.94
C ASN A 349 -10.48 -11.99 -30.39
N LYS A 350 -9.75 -11.46 -31.34
CA LYS A 350 -10.28 -10.81 -32.53
C LYS A 350 -10.70 -11.87 -33.59
N ARG A 351 -11.16 -12.98 -33.16
CA ARG A 351 -12.44 -13.49 -33.61
C ARG A 351 -13.38 -12.32 -33.43
N ASN A 352 -13.91 -11.83 -34.62
CA ASN A 352 -14.96 -10.85 -34.63
C ASN A 352 -15.50 -10.69 -33.21
N LYS A 353 -15.12 -9.61 -32.49
CA LYS A 353 -15.77 -9.33 -31.24
C LYS A 353 -17.23 -9.18 -31.58
N LYS A 354 -17.94 -10.28 -31.73
CA LYS A 354 -19.32 -10.31 -31.34
C LYS A 354 -19.26 -9.72 -29.96
N ASP A 355 -19.91 -8.60 -29.81
CA ASP A 355 -19.88 -7.86 -28.57
C ASP A 355 -20.09 -8.91 -27.48
N THR A 356 -19.30 -8.88 -26.41
CA THR A 356 -19.43 -9.86 -25.32
C THR A 356 -20.85 -9.89 -24.78
N LEU A 357 -21.64 -8.84 -25.07
CA LEU A 357 -23.07 -8.74 -24.83
C LEU A 357 -23.89 -9.55 -25.85
N GLU A 358 -23.53 -9.55 -27.14
CA GLU A 358 -24.21 -10.34 -28.18
C GLU A 358 -24.13 -11.85 -27.92
N GLU A 359 -22.96 -12.35 -27.49
CA GLU A 359 -22.84 -13.77 -27.12
C GLU A 359 -23.68 -14.14 -25.89
N THR A 360 -23.82 -13.23 -24.92
CA THR A 360 -24.71 -13.43 -23.78
C THR A 360 -26.16 -13.40 -24.23
N GLN A 361 -26.52 -12.49 -25.10
CA GLN A 361 -27.86 -12.35 -25.67
C GLN A 361 -28.29 -13.63 -26.39
N GLU A 362 -27.44 -14.17 -27.27
CA GLU A 362 -27.72 -15.42 -28.00
C GLU A 362 -27.99 -16.61 -27.09
N LEU A 363 -27.34 -16.66 -25.93
CA LEU A 363 -27.56 -17.71 -24.95
C LEU A 363 -28.89 -17.51 -24.19
N PHE A 364 -29.25 -16.27 -23.87
CA PHE A 364 -30.54 -15.94 -23.27
C PHE A 364 -31.70 -16.22 -24.23
N GLU A 365 -31.57 -15.88 -25.51
CA GLU A 365 -32.56 -16.19 -26.56
C GLU A 365 -32.78 -17.70 -26.72
N LYS A 366 -31.80 -18.53 -26.36
CA LYS A 366 -31.92 -19.99 -26.34
C LYS A 366 -32.49 -20.54 -25.02
N GLY A 367 -32.94 -19.68 -24.12
CA GLY A 367 -33.53 -20.09 -22.84
C GLY A 367 -32.53 -20.69 -21.85
N VAL A 368 -31.24 -20.35 -21.96
CA VAL A 368 -30.20 -20.85 -21.05
C VAL A 368 -30.20 -20.04 -19.74
N THR A 369 -30.18 -20.72 -18.59
CA THR A 369 -30.20 -20.06 -17.27
C THR A 369 -28.96 -19.20 -16.99
N LEU A 370 -29.07 -18.21 -16.10
CA LEU A 370 -27.95 -17.34 -15.70
C LEU A 370 -26.70 -18.11 -15.29
N VAL A 371 -26.87 -19.21 -14.54
CA VAL A 371 -25.77 -20.05 -14.05
C VAL A 371 -25.12 -20.82 -15.22
N GLU A 372 -25.92 -21.39 -16.09
CA GLU A 372 -25.40 -22.11 -17.27
C GLU A 372 -24.72 -21.18 -18.28
N VAL A 373 -25.24 -19.96 -18.46
CA VAL A 373 -24.57 -18.92 -19.28
C VAL A 373 -23.22 -18.58 -18.66
N ALA A 374 -23.13 -18.43 -17.34
CA ALA A 374 -21.89 -18.16 -16.63
C ALA A 374 -20.86 -19.28 -16.85
N ILE A 375 -21.28 -20.54 -16.70
CA ILE A 375 -20.43 -21.73 -16.95
C ILE A 375 -19.97 -21.81 -18.40
N LYS A 376 -20.88 -21.68 -19.36
CA LYS A 376 -20.56 -21.76 -20.80
C LYS A 376 -19.61 -20.67 -21.28
N ARG A 377 -19.66 -19.51 -20.64
CA ARG A 377 -18.83 -18.35 -20.98
C ARG A 377 -17.57 -18.24 -20.13
N GLY A 378 -17.40 -19.06 -19.11
CA GLY A 378 -16.29 -18.96 -18.15
C GLY A 378 -16.31 -17.63 -17.38
N LEU A 379 -17.50 -17.09 -17.09
CA LEU A 379 -17.70 -15.82 -16.37
C LEU A 379 -18.42 -16.10 -15.05
N VAL A 380 -18.32 -15.16 -14.11
CA VAL A 380 -19.10 -15.23 -12.85
C VAL A 380 -20.55 -14.75 -13.09
N VAL A 381 -21.49 -15.30 -12.34
CA VAL A 381 -22.93 -15.00 -12.49
C VAL A 381 -23.22 -13.50 -12.37
N SER A 382 -22.53 -12.78 -11.49
CA SER A 382 -22.66 -11.33 -11.35
C SER A 382 -22.32 -10.54 -12.65
N THR A 383 -21.36 -11.03 -13.42
CA THR A 383 -21.00 -10.44 -14.72
C THR A 383 -22.13 -10.71 -15.73
N ILE A 384 -22.73 -11.89 -15.72
CA ILE A 384 -23.86 -12.23 -16.59
C ILE A 384 -25.10 -11.37 -16.26
N ILE A 385 -25.36 -11.11 -14.97
CA ILE A 385 -26.40 -10.18 -14.53
C ILE A 385 -26.15 -8.77 -15.08
N THR A 386 -24.90 -8.28 -14.98
CA THR A 386 -24.53 -6.97 -15.54
C THR A 386 -24.70 -6.92 -17.06
N HIS A 387 -24.43 -8.02 -17.78
CA HIS A 387 -24.69 -8.12 -19.20
C HIS A 387 -26.20 -8.06 -19.52
N ALA A 388 -27.02 -8.78 -18.75
CA ALA A 388 -28.48 -8.74 -18.89
C ALA A 388 -29.03 -7.32 -18.66
N GLU A 389 -28.56 -6.61 -17.63
CA GLU A 389 -28.91 -5.22 -17.36
C GLU A 389 -28.60 -4.31 -18.55
N LYS A 390 -27.38 -4.42 -19.11
CA LYS A 390 -26.96 -3.61 -20.27
C LYS A 390 -27.76 -3.92 -21.52
N LEU A 391 -28.09 -5.19 -21.77
CA LEU A 391 -28.91 -5.61 -22.88
C LEU A 391 -30.33 -5.05 -22.76
N LEU A 392 -30.94 -5.08 -21.59
CA LEU A 392 -32.25 -4.46 -21.34
C LEU A 392 -32.20 -2.94 -21.52
N GLN A 393 -31.14 -2.27 -21.03
CA GLN A 393 -30.96 -0.83 -21.21
C GLN A 393 -30.76 -0.42 -22.68
N SER A 394 -30.16 -1.32 -23.50
CA SER A 394 -30.00 -1.10 -24.94
C SER A 394 -31.27 -1.42 -25.77
N GLY A 395 -32.37 -1.84 -25.11
CA GLY A 395 -33.64 -2.13 -25.75
C GLY A 395 -33.76 -3.56 -26.29
N ALA A 396 -32.87 -4.47 -25.93
CA ALA A 396 -32.99 -5.89 -26.32
C ALA A 396 -34.25 -6.51 -25.69
N ARG A 397 -35.04 -7.18 -26.50
CA ARG A 397 -36.24 -7.91 -26.05
C ARG A 397 -35.78 -9.32 -25.59
N LEU A 398 -35.50 -9.49 -24.29
CA LEU A 398 -35.15 -10.75 -23.71
C LEU A 398 -36.38 -11.30 -22.97
N ASP A 399 -36.72 -12.54 -23.23
CA ASP A 399 -37.74 -13.25 -22.47
C ASP A 399 -37.09 -13.97 -21.30
N PHE A 400 -37.33 -13.46 -20.08
CA PHE A 400 -36.85 -14.04 -18.85
C PHE A 400 -37.92 -14.83 -18.08
N GLN A 401 -39.07 -15.16 -18.68
CA GLN A 401 -40.16 -15.87 -18.01
C GLN A 401 -39.70 -17.24 -17.48
N TYR A 402 -38.74 -17.90 -18.15
CA TYR A 402 -38.12 -19.15 -17.71
C TYR A 402 -37.16 -18.98 -16.51
N LEU A 403 -36.75 -17.74 -16.16
CA LEU A 403 -35.98 -17.43 -14.99
C LEU A 403 -36.87 -16.99 -13.81
N SER A 404 -38.20 -17.06 -13.97
CA SER A 404 -39.16 -16.65 -12.94
C SER A 404 -38.80 -17.29 -11.61
N PRO A 405 -38.59 -16.51 -10.54
CA PRO A 405 -38.48 -17.06 -9.19
C PRO A 405 -39.79 -17.75 -8.83
N GLU A 406 -39.73 -18.59 -7.84
CA GLU A 406 -40.94 -19.19 -7.25
C GLU A 406 -42.01 -18.10 -7.09
N LYS A 407 -43.25 -18.41 -7.47
CA LYS A 407 -44.36 -17.44 -7.52
C LYS A 407 -44.55 -16.59 -6.27
N GLU A 408 -44.08 -17.12 -5.13
CA GLU A 408 -44.11 -16.47 -3.81
C GLU A 408 -43.14 -15.27 -3.68
N LEU A 409 -42.06 -15.27 -4.43
CA LEU A 409 -41.05 -14.18 -4.38
C LEU A 409 -41.35 -13.02 -5.33
N LEU A 410 -42.22 -13.21 -6.31
CA LEU A 410 -42.53 -12.20 -7.32
C LEU A 410 -43.14 -10.91 -6.74
N PRO A 411 -44.08 -10.97 -5.76
CA PRO A 411 -44.64 -9.76 -5.13
C PRO A 411 -43.58 -8.96 -4.37
N VAL A 412 -42.68 -9.64 -3.65
CA VAL A 412 -41.59 -9.01 -2.88
C VAL A 412 -40.60 -8.31 -3.82
N LEU A 413 -40.28 -8.95 -4.95
CA LEU A 413 -39.40 -8.36 -5.96
C LEU A 413 -40.04 -7.15 -6.64
N LEU A 414 -41.33 -7.20 -6.93
CA LEU A 414 -42.06 -6.07 -7.53
C LEU A 414 -42.15 -4.88 -6.57
N GLU A 415 -42.36 -5.12 -5.28
CA GLU A 415 -42.36 -4.08 -4.24
C GLU A 415 -40.97 -3.44 -4.09
N ALA A 416 -39.91 -4.26 -4.05
CA ALA A 416 -38.53 -3.79 -4.00
C ALA A 416 -38.16 -2.93 -5.22
N VAL A 417 -38.60 -3.34 -6.40
CA VAL A 417 -38.41 -2.59 -7.66
C VAL A 417 -39.19 -1.28 -7.65
N ALA A 418 -40.44 -1.29 -7.16
CA ALA A 418 -41.25 -0.07 -7.05
C ALA A 418 -40.62 0.94 -6.07
N LYS A 419 -39.95 0.47 -5.02
CA LYS A 419 -39.32 1.30 -3.98
C LYS A 419 -37.95 1.84 -4.40
N HIS A 420 -37.16 1.07 -5.13
CA HIS A 420 -35.75 1.38 -5.45
C HIS A 420 -35.47 1.67 -6.93
N GLY A 421 -36.46 1.50 -7.80
CA GLY A 421 -36.36 1.72 -9.23
C GLY A 421 -35.57 0.63 -9.96
N PHE A 422 -35.60 0.70 -11.32
CA PHE A 422 -34.94 -0.28 -12.20
C PHE A 422 -33.47 0.00 -12.51
N THR A 423 -32.89 1.05 -11.97
CA THR A 423 -31.58 1.52 -12.40
C THR A 423 -30.41 0.63 -11.92
N LYS A 424 -30.62 -0.18 -10.89
CA LYS A 424 -29.64 -1.18 -10.40
C LYS A 424 -30.36 -2.33 -9.70
N LEU A 425 -30.09 -3.58 -10.10
CA LEU A 425 -30.61 -4.79 -9.44
C LEU A 425 -30.00 -5.06 -8.04
N ALA A 426 -28.84 -4.46 -7.73
CA ALA A 426 -28.18 -4.65 -6.43
C ALA A 426 -29.06 -4.27 -5.22
N PRO A 427 -29.81 -3.16 -5.20
CA PRO A 427 -30.72 -2.86 -4.09
C PRO A 427 -31.89 -3.86 -3.93
N VAL A 428 -32.34 -4.45 -5.05
CA VAL A 428 -33.46 -5.43 -5.05
C VAL A 428 -33.04 -6.78 -4.44
N ARG A 429 -31.74 -7.10 -4.46
CA ARG A 429 -31.19 -8.35 -3.92
C ARG A 429 -31.23 -8.42 -2.39
N TYR A 430 -31.39 -7.29 -1.70
CA TYR A 430 -31.30 -7.17 -0.24
C TYR A 430 -32.67 -6.79 0.38
N TYR A 431 -33.74 -6.76 -0.40
CA TYR A 431 -35.10 -6.58 0.06
C TYR A 431 -35.74 -7.94 0.34
#